data_fe2f0506f2c427e293e01c0ea2991986
#
_entry.id   fe2f0506f2c427e293e01c0ea2991986
#
_cell.length_a   1.000
_cell.length_b   1.000
_cell.length_c   1.000
_cell.angle_alpha   90.00
_cell.angle_beta   90.00
_cell.angle_gamma   90.00
#
_symmetry.space_group_name_H-M   'P 1'
#
loop_
_entity.id
_entity.type
_entity.pdbx_description
1 polymer ?
#
loop_
_entity_poly.entity_id
_entity_poly.type
_entity_poly.pdbx_seq_one_letter_code
_entity_poly.pdbx_strand_id
1 'polypeptide(L)'
;MSGLRATLRLYGLVKNLGSTDDLHRQPVDILCTLNRTGGKAIRAFVSRLDAELMTRNRGLEDYRVVPLRTFDPNSFIQEHQGWLTLHVCCGFVALADQSLLNDGTLLPMGWYVYSDIGQWTAKHYIDFGPQMASLLQTSYDRIGLRDYNTVLNDLDSVSDAALEWQVAEAWQTLHNVSSFDSHDNCHALFDTVDNRWRFAATDIDIHQPHPESQKQGALT
;
A
#
# COMPACT_ATOMS: atom_id res chain seq x y z
N MET A 1 3.25 -23.80 -1.64
CA MET A 1 3.81 -22.51 -1.21
C MET A 1 2.70 -21.67 -0.62
N SER A 2 2.97 -20.97 0.46
CA SER A 2 1.97 -20.16 1.17
C SER A 2 2.28 -18.70 0.95
N GLY A 3 1.71 -18.10 -0.08
CA GLY A 3 1.80 -16.66 -0.27
C GLY A 3 1.22 -15.89 0.93
N LEU A 4 1.57 -14.61 1.07
CA LEU A 4 1.13 -13.77 2.16
C LEU A 4 -0.39 -13.55 2.07
N ARG A 5 -1.13 -14.08 3.04
CA ARG A 5 -2.59 -13.98 3.11
C ARG A 5 -2.99 -12.91 4.11
N ALA A 6 -4.03 -12.16 3.78
CA ALA A 6 -4.59 -11.14 4.65
C ALA A 6 -6.11 -11.05 4.44
N THR A 7 -6.83 -10.48 5.42
CA THR A 7 -8.27 -10.21 5.30
C THR A 7 -8.57 -9.10 4.28
N LEU A 8 -7.58 -8.23 3.99
CA LEU A 8 -7.60 -7.30 2.87
C LEU A 8 -6.77 -7.86 1.71
N ARG A 9 -7.21 -7.62 0.49
CA ARG A 9 -6.36 -7.87 -0.68
C ARG A 9 -5.26 -6.82 -0.71
N LEU A 10 -4.01 -7.29 -0.78
CA LEU A 10 -2.84 -6.43 -0.79
C LEU A 10 -2.03 -6.65 -2.05
N TYR A 11 -1.43 -5.58 -2.54
CA TYR A 11 -0.54 -5.55 -3.69
C TYR A 11 0.85 -5.09 -3.28
N GLY A 12 1.87 -5.74 -3.80
CA GLY A 12 3.26 -5.36 -3.63
C GLY A 12 3.93 -5.07 -4.95
N LEU A 13 5.06 -4.37 -4.91
CA LEU A 13 5.91 -4.15 -6.06
C LEU A 13 7.12 -5.08 -5.97
N VAL A 14 7.28 -5.90 -7.00
CA VAL A 14 8.27 -6.97 -7.04
C VAL A 14 9.17 -6.78 -8.25
N LYS A 15 10.49 -6.75 -8.01
CA LYS A 15 11.48 -6.67 -9.08
C LYS A 15 11.69 -8.05 -9.70
N ASN A 16 11.65 -8.07 -11.02
CA ASN A 16 11.91 -9.27 -11.80
C ASN A 16 13.42 -9.52 -11.85
N LEU A 17 13.93 -10.50 -11.13
CA LEU A 17 15.35 -10.84 -11.11
C LEU A 17 15.78 -11.86 -12.17
N GLY A 18 14.92 -12.18 -13.15
CA GLY A 18 15.26 -13.13 -14.21
C GLY A 18 14.17 -13.34 -15.24
N SER A 19 14.52 -13.98 -16.35
CA SER A 19 13.69 -14.19 -17.54
C SER A 19 12.63 -15.29 -17.41
N THR A 20 12.34 -15.81 -16.23
CA THR A 20 11.36 -16.87 -16.04
C THR A 20 10.16 -16.35 -15.28
N ASP A 21 8.97 -16.65 -15.79
CA ASP A 21 7.67 -16.31 -15.18
C ASP A 21 7.42 -16.98 -13.82
N ASP A 22 8.38 -17.73 -13.30
CA ASP A 22 8.25 -18.50 -12.06
C ASP A 22 8.71 -17.66 -10.85
N LEU A 23 7.86 -16.74 -10.41
CA LEU A 23 8.03 -15.95 -9.18
C LEU A 23 8.22 -16.80 -7.92
N HIS A 24 7.96 -18.11 -8.01
CA HIS A 24 8.01 -19.03 -6.88
C HIS A 24 9.40 -19.63 -6.62
N ARG A 25 10.36 -19.43 -7.50
CA ARG A 25 11.68 -20.11 -7.44
C ARG A 25 12.90 -19.20 -7.36
N GLN A 26 12.72 -17.88 -7.49
CA GLN A 26 13.86 -16.95 -7.42
C GLN A 26 13.76 -16.04 -6.20
N PRO A 27 14.89 -15.59 -5.62
CA PRO A 27 14.89 -14.52 -4.65
C PRO A 27 14.28 -13.28 -5.32
N VAL A 28 13.11 -12.91 -4.85
CA VAL A 28 12.33 -11.81 -5.41
C VAL A 28 12.62 -10.58 -4.55
N ASP A 29 13.15 -9.54 -5.17
CA ASP A 29 13.30 -8.25 -4.51
C ASP A 29 11.92 -7.57 -4.43
N ILE A 30 11.41 -7.38 -3.23
CA ILE A 30 10.14 -6.69 -2.98
C ILE A 30 10.42 -5.28 -2.47
N LEU A 31 9.65 -4.31 -2.97
CA LEU A 31 9.80 -2.93 -2.55
C LEU A 31 9.52 -2.78 -1.06
N CYS A 32 10.54 -2.30 -0.34
CA CYS A 32 10.48 -2.00 1.08
C CYS A 32 10.57 -0.50 1.34
N THR A 33 10.13 -0.10 2.52
CA THR A 33 10.39 1.22 3.11
C THR A 33 11.07 1.05 4.45
N LEU A 34 11.72 2.10 4.92
CA LEU A 34 12.24 2.13 6.28
C LEU A 34 11.16 2.65 7.23
N ASN A 35 10.99 1.98 8.36
CA ASN A 35 10.22 2.52 9.46
C ASN A 35 11.08 3.52 10.26
N ARG A 36 10.49 4.18 11.27
CA ARG A 36 11.20 5.18 12.09
C ARG A 36 12.40 4.64 12.86
N THR A 37 12.42 3.36 13.18
CA THR A 37 13.53 2.71 13.89
C THR A 37 14.61 2.21 12.95
N GLY A 38 14.49 2.49 11.64
CA GLY A 38 15.42 2.04 10.60
C GLY A 38 15.18 0.59 10.14
N GLY A 39 14.17 -0.08 10.68
CA GLY A 39 13.78 -1.42 10.22
C GLY A 39 13.08 -1.37 8.87
N LYS A 40 13.28 -2.41 8.04
CA LYS A 40 12.57 -2.53 6.76
C LYS A 40 11.14 -3.01 6.97
N ALA A 41 10.23 -2.51 6.13
CA ALA A 41 8.85 -2.96 6.04
C ALA A 41 8.48 -3.17 4.57
N ILE A 42 7.83 -4.29 4.25
CA ILE A 42 7.29 -4.52 2.91
C ILE A 42 6.21 -3.48 2.64
N ARG A 43 6.32 -2.76 1.53
CA ARG A 43 5.28 -1.82 1.12
C ARG A 43 4.13 -2.58 0.47
N ALA A 44 2.95 -2.48 1.08
CA ALA A 44 1.75 -3.20 0.70
C ALA A 44 0.61 -2.22 0.43
N PHE A 45 0.06 -2.20 -0.77
CA PHE A 45 -1.02 -1.31 -1.17
C PHE A 45 -2.37 -2.03 -1.08
N VAL A 46 -3.39 -1.39 -0.55
CA VAL A 46 -4.77 -1.91 -0.56
C VAL A 46 -5.43 -1.75 -1.94
N SER A 47 -4.91 -0.87 -2.76
CA SER A 47 -5.39 -0.58 -4.11
C SER A 47 -4.32 -0.94 -5.15
N ARG A 48 -4.73 -1.66 -6.20
CA ARG A 48 -3.87 -1.93 -7.35
C ARG A 48 -3.51 -0.64 -8.08
N LEU A 49 -4.43 0.31 -8.18
CA LEU A 49 -4.21 1.62 -8.79
C LEU A 49 -3.09 2.39 -8.08
N ASP A 50 -3.11 2.42 -6.74
CA ASP A 50 -2.07 3.11 -5.96
C ASP A 50 -0.68 2.48 -6.16
N ALA A 51 -0.64 1.14 -6.26
CA ALA A 51 0.61 0.43 -6.53
C ALA A 51 1.18 0.78 -7.91
N GLU A 52 0.34 0.83 -8.96
CA GLU A 52 0.75 1.20 -10.32
C GLU A 52 1.19 2.68 -10.40
N LEU A 53 0.48 3.59 -9.72
CA LEU A 53 0.89 4.99 -9.62
C LEU A 53 2.25 5.14 -8.95
N MET A 54 2.52 4.38 -7.90
CA MET A 54 3.82 4.37 -7.24
C MET A 54 4.93 3.84 -8.17
N THR A 55 4.67 2.80 -8.93
CA THR A 55 5.61 2.25 -9.92
C THR A 55 5.99 3.33 -10.94
N ARG A 56 5.00 4.00 -11.50
CA ARG A 56 5.19 5.06 -12.47
C ARG A 56 5.95 6.27 -11.89
N ASN A 57 5.59 6.70 -10.68
CA ASN A 57 6.21 7.86 -10.04
C ASN A 57 7.69 7.66 -9.74
N ARG A 58 8.07 6.45 -9.33
CA ARG A 58 9.46 6.14 -8.94
C ARG A 58 10.34 5.73 -10.11
N GLY A 59 9.81 5.64 -11.34
CA GLY A 59 10.53 5.09 -12.48
C GLY A 59 10.97 3.64 -12.23
N LEU A 60 10.14 2.86 -11.54
CA LEU A 60 10.40 1.47 -11.18
C LEU A 60 10.00 0.53 -12.33
N GLU A 61 10.50 0.77 -13.52
CA GLU A 61 10.16 0.02 -14.74
C GLU A 61 10.49 -1.48 -14.63
N ASP A 62 11.46 -1.83 -13.79
CA ASP A 62 11.82 -3.22 -13.50
C ASP A 62 10.88 -3.91 -12.50
N TYR A 63 9.96 -3.15 -11.88
CA TYR A 63 9.03 -3.69 -10.90
C TYR A 63 7.68 -3.98 -11.53
N ARG A 64 7.02 -5.03 -11.03
CA ARG A 64 5.64 -5.39 -11.37
C ARG A 64 4.76 -5.33 -10.13
N VAL A 65 3.53 -4.88 -10.31
CA VAL A 65 2.50 -4.97 -9.28
C VAL A 65 1.98 -6.39 -9.23
N VAL A 66 2.07 -7.02 -8.07
CA VAL A 66 1.59 -8.39 -7.85
C VAL A 66 0.71 -8.48 -6.60
N PRO A 67 -0.32 -9.34 -6.61
CA PRO A 67 -1.05 -9.65 -5.37
C PRO A 67 -0.11 -10.31 -4.37
N LEU A 68 -0.01 -9.79 -3.14
CA LEU A 68 0.90 -10.32 -2.12
C LEU A 68 0.58 -11.77 -1.71
N ARG A 69 -0.62 -12.26 -1.99
CA ARG A 69 -0.96 -13.68 -1.82
C ARG A 69 -0.09 -14.63 -2.68
N THR A 70 0.62 -14.10 -3.70
CA THR A 70 1.55 -14.88 -4.53
C THR A 70 2.99 -14.78 -4.05
N PHE A 71 3.28 -13.89 -3.11
CA PHE A 71 4.61 -13.64 -2.56
C PHE A 71 4.85 -14.48 -1.31
N ASP A 72 5.99 -15.21 -1.25
CA ASP A 72 6.42 -15.92 -0.04
C ASP A 72 7.27 -14.99 0.83
N PRO A 73 6.80 -14.59 2.03
CA PRO A 73 7.52 -13.65 2.88
C PRO A 73 8.66 -14.29 3.69
N ASN A 74 8.92 -15.59 3.56
CA ASN A 74 9.86 -16.28 4.44
C ASN A 74 11.29 -15.74 4.37
N SER A 75 11.77 -15.39 3.17
CA SER A 75 13.11 -14.78 3.06
C SER A 75 13.18 -13.47 3.84
N PHE A 76 12.16 -12.61 3.70
CA PHE A 76 12.07 -11.36 4.45
C PHE A 76 12.02 -11.61 5.97
N ILE A 77 11.21 -12.56 6.43
CA ILE A 77 11.06 -12.92 7.85
C ILE A 77 12.40 -13.41 8.42
N GLN A 78 13.11 -14.26 7.68
CA GLN A 78 14.43 -14.77 8.10
C GLN A 78 15.47 -13.65 8.23
N GLU A 79 15.53 -12.75 7.25
CA GLU A 79 16.43 -11.58 7.29
C GLU A 79 16.12 -10.63 8.45
N HIS A 80 14.86 -10.62 8.92
CA HIS A 80 14.38 -9.74 9.99
C HIS A 80 14.08 -10.49 11.30
N GLN A 81 14.84 -11.55 11.59
CA GLN A 81 14.83 -12.27 12.88
C GLN A 81 13.46 -12.79 13.29
N GLY A 82 12.65 -13.24 12.35
CA GLY A 82 11.32 -13.78 12.60
C GLY A 82 10.18 -12.77 12.50
N TRP A 83 10.49 -11.50 12.24
CA TRP A 83 9.49 -10.45 12.13
C TRP A 83 9.01 -10.23 10.69
N LEU A 84 7.71 -10.14 10.52
CA LEU A 84 7.06 -9.63 9.33
C LEU A 84 6.55 -8.21 9.61
N THR A 85 7.10 -7.23 8.92
CA THR A 85 6.64 -5.85 9.00
C THR A 85 6.07 -5.42 7.66
N LEU A 86 4.82 -4.93 7.66
CA LEU A 86 4.17 -4.34 6.50
C LEU A 86 3.95 -2.85 6.72
N HIS A 87 4.19 -2.04 5.69
CA HIS A 87 3.65 -0.70 5.57
C HIS A 87 2.44 -0.77 4.65
N VAL A 88 1.24 -0.82 5.23
CA VAL A 88 -0.02 -0.92 4.49
C VAL A 88 -0.42 0.46 4.02
N CYS A 89 -0.44 0.67 2.71
CA CYS A 89 -0.67 1.96 2.06
C CYS A 89 -2.09 2.03 1.50
N CYS A 90 -2.76 3.16 1.75
CA CYS A 90 -4.08 3.50 1.23
C CYS A 90 -4.05 4.96 0.78
N GLY A 91 -3.94 5.18 -0.53
CA GLY A 91 -3.82 6.50 -1.10
C GLY A 91 -2.49 7.20 -0.82
N PHE A 92 -2.52 8.52 -0.90
CA PHE A 92 -1.33 9.36 -0.83
C PHE A 92 -1.54 10.56 0.09
N VAL A 93 -0.42 11.13 0.53
CA VAL A 93 -0.40 12.38 1.25
C VAL A 93 -0.49 13.53 0.24
N ALA A 94 -1.35 14.51 0.50
CA ALA A 94 -1.42 15.76 -0.22
C ALA A 94 -1.31 16.94 0.75
N LEU A 95 -0.87 18.09 0.25
CA LEU A 95 -0.90 19.35 0.98
C LEU A 95 -2.32 19.93 0.99
N ALA A 96 -2.58 20.92 1.85
CA ALA A 96 -3.87 21.58 1.95
C ALA A 96 -4.31 22.27 0.65
N ASP A 97 -3.36 22.69 -0.20
CA ASP A 97 -3.60 23.18 -1.56
C ASP A 97 -3.93 22.08 -2.58
N GLN A 98 -4.06 20.84 -2.12
CA GLN A 98 -4.32 19.64 -2.92
C GLN A 98 -3.16 19.21 -3.81
N SER A 99 -1.96 19.68 -3.56
CA SER A 99 -0.76 19.21 -4.26
C SER A 99 -0.32 17.84 -3.74
N LEU A 100 -0.11 16.89 -4.66
CA LEU A 100 0.19 15.49 -4.35
C LEU A 100 1.67 15.15 -4.38
N LEU A 101 2.47 15.89 -5.13
CA LEU A 101 3.88 15.60 -5.29
C LEU A 101 4.72 16.51 -4.38
N ASN A 102 5.57 15.91 -3.59
CA ASN A 102 6.65 16.58 -2.87
C ASN A 102 7.96 16.34 -3.64
N ASP A 103 8.50 17.38 -4.23
CA ASP A 103 9.71 17.29 -5.06
C ASP A 103 9.60 16.22 -6.17
N GLY A 104 8.45 16.14 -6.82
CA GLY A 104 8.17 15.13 -7.84
C GLY A 104 7.88 13.74 -7.28
N THR A 105 7.76 13.56 -5.95
CA THR A 105 7.57 12.25 -5.33
C THR A 105 6.19 12.12 -4.69
N LEU A 106 5.45 11.08 -5.06
CA LEU A 106 4.26 10.63 -4.36
C LEU A 106 4.64 10.02 -3.00
N LEU A 107 3.99 10.46 -1.94
CA LEU A 107 4.17 9.92 -0.60
C LEU A 107 2.97 9.04 -0.23
N PRO A 108 3.10 7.71 -0.19
CA PRO A 108 2.01 6.85 0.21
C PRO A 108 1.60 7.11 1.65
N MET A 109 0.30 7.22 1.87
CA MET A 109 -0.28 7.28 3.19
C MET A 109 -0.59 5.87 3.69
N GLY A 110 -0.28 5.57 4.93
CA GLY A 110 -0.50 4.22 5.45
C GLY A 110 -0.06 4.06 6.90
N TRP A 111 -0.11 2.82 7.36
CA TRP A 111 0.25 2.44 8.73
C TRP A 111 1.12 1.18 8.74
N TYR A 112 1.83 0.97 9.83
CA TYR A 112 2.68 -0.20 10.00
C TYR A 112 1.96 -1.31 10.74
N VAL A 113 2.13 -2.54 10.24
CA VAL A 113 1.67 -3.78 10.88
C VAL A 113 2.91 -4.61 11.21
N TYR A 114 3.01 -5.05 12.45
CA TYR A 114 4.12 -5.84 12.97
C TYR A 114 3.61 -7.20 13.42
N SER A 115 4.26 -8.27 12.99
CA SER A 115 3.90 -9.62 13.37
C SER A 115 5.16 -10.44 13.64
N ASP A 116 5.30 -10.95 14.86
CA ASP A 116 6.33 -11.92 15.23
C ASP A 116 5.81 -13.31 14.86
N ILE A 117 6.32 -13.89 13.78
CA ILE A 117 5.79 -15.10 13.17
C ILE A 117 6.84 -16.23 13.17
N GLY A 118 8.13 -15.88 13.25
CA GLY A 118 9.23 -16.81 13.08
C GLY A 118 9.33 -17.41 11.68
N GLN A 119 8.26 -18.05 11.20
CA GLN A 119 8.19 -18.63 9.86
C GLN A 119 6.75 -18.59 9.33
N TRP A 120 6.58 -18.10 8.10
CA TRP A 120 5.28 -18.09 7.44
C TRP A 120 4.91 -19.47 6.90
N THR A 121 3.69 -19.91 7.16
CA THR A 121 3.14 -21.18 6.68
C THR A 121 1.76 -20.98 6.04
N ALA A 122 1.21 -22.02 5.44
CA ALA A 122 -0.14 -21.99 4.86
C ALA A 122 -1.27 -21.71 5.88
N LYS A 123 -0.99 -21.81 7.18
CA LYS A 123 -1.95 -21.54 8.25
C LYS A 123 -1.98 -20.07 8.66
N HIS A 124 -0.92 -19.32 8.38
CA HIS A 124 -0.84 -17.91 8.75
C HIS A 124 -1.66 -17.04 7.81
N TYR A 125 -2.29 -16.03 8.38
CA TYR A 125 -2.89 -14.92 7.66
C TYR A 125 -2.83 -13.66 8.54
N ILE A 126 -2.87 -12.49 7.94
CA ILE A 126 -2.93 -11.22 8.66
C ILE A 126 -4.38 -10.80 8.75
N ASP A 127 -4.88 -10.73 9.98
CA ASP A 127 -6.19 -10.15 10.26
C ASP A 127 -6.04 -8.68 10.61
N PHE A 128 -6.61 -7.81 9.77
CA PHE A 128 -6.62 -6.39 10.03
C PHE A 128 -7.69 -5.96 11.04
N GLY A 129 -8.59 -6.87 11.39
CA GLY A 129 -9.61 -6.64 12.39
C GLY A 129 -10.61 -5.52 12.08
N PRO A 130 -11.63 -5.34 12.92
CA PRO A 130 -12.69 -4.36 12.69
C PRO A 130 -12.20 -2.90 12.80
N GLN A 131 -11.18 -2.63 13.60
CA GLN A 131 -10.62 -1.28 13.75
C GLN A 131 -10.03 -0.79 12.42
N MET A 132 -9.28 -1.63 11.73
CA MET A 132 -8.68 -1.29 10.44
C MET A 132 -9.75 -1.10 9.37
N ALA A 133 -10.75 -1.97 9.32
CA ALA A 133 -11.89 -1.82 8.44
C ALA A 133 -12.61 -0.48 8.69
N SER A 134 -12.78 -0.09 9.95
CA SER A 134 -13.36 1.21 10.34
C SER A 134 -12.48 2.39 9.92
N LEU A 135 -11.16 2.30 10.04
CA LEU A 135 -10.25 3.35 9.58
C LEU A 135 -10.32 3.54 8.07
N LEU A 136 -10.31 2.46 7.31
CA LEU A 136 -10.46 2.51 5.86
C LEU A 136 -11.83 3.13 5.48
N GLN A 137 -12.92 2.65 6.08
CA GLN A 137 -14.25 3.20 5.81
C GLN A 137 -14.30 4.69 6.13
N THR A 138 -13.80 5.10 7.29
CA THR A 138 -13.75 6.52 7.67
C THR A 138 -12.95 7.36 6.67
N SER A 139 -11.84 6.82 6.15
CA SER A 139 -11.03 7.50 5.13
C SER A 139 -11.80 7.69 3.83
N TYR A 140 -12.51 6.66 3.38
CA TYR A 140 -13.32 6.73 2.16
C TYR A 140 -14.55 7.64 2.34
N ASP A 141 -15.23 7.58 3.49
CA ASP A 141 -16.39 8.45 3.81
C ASP A 141 -16.01 9.94 3.83
N ARG A 142 -14.87 10.27 4.46
CA ARG A 142 -14.36 11.65 4.53
C ARG A 142 -14.05 12.24 3.16
N ILE A 143 -13.60 11.41 2.24
CA ILE A 143 -13.29 11.79 0.86
C ILE A 143 -14.55 11.83 0.00
N GLY A 144 -15.67 11.32 0.50
CA GLY A 144 -16.94 11.26 -0.22
C GLY A 144 -16.99 10.15 -1.27
N LEU A 145 -16.21 9.10 -1.08
CA LEU A 145 -16.26 7.89 -1.89
C LEU A 145 -17.29 6.91 -1.33
N ARG A 146 -17.65 5.91 -2.15
CA ARG A 146 -18.47 4.77 -1.71
C ARG A 146 -17.71 3.97 -0.64
N ASP A 147 -18.37 2.97 -0.06
CA ASP A 147 -17.68 2.07 0.87
C ASP A 147 -16.41 1.48 0.23
N TYR A 148 -15.35 1.34 1.03
CA TYR A 148 -14.03 0.96 0.53
C TYR A 148 -14.03 -0.42 -0.12
N ASN A 149 -14.84 -1.37 0.36
CA ASN A 149 -14.90 -2.71 -0.21
C ASN A 149 -15.44 -2.67 -1.64
N THR A 150 -16.48 -1.89 -1.88
CA THR A 150 -17.04 -1.71 -3.23
C THR A 150 -15.99 -1.11 -4.16
N VAL A 151 -15.33 -0.02 -3.76
CA VAL A 151 -14.32 0.65 -4.58
C VAL A 151 -13.14 -0.27 -4.89
N LEU A 152 -12.61 -0.98 -3.88
CA LEU A 152 -11.48 -1.89 -4.08
C LEU A 152 -11.85 -3.10 -4.94
N ASN A 153 -13.05 -3.67 -4.78
CA ASN A 153 -13.53 -4.77 -5.61
C ASN A 153 -13.76 -4.34 -7.07
N ASP A 154 -14.28 -3.13 -7.29
CA ASP A 154 -14.41 -2.57 -8.64
C ASP A 154 -13.04 -2.44 -9.30
N LEU A 155 -12.04 -1.87 -8.60
CA LEU A 155 -10.66 -1.75 -9.10
C LEU A 155 -10.00 -3.10 -9.39
N ASP A 156 -10.29 -4.11 -8.58
CA ASP A 156 -9.76 -5.47 -8.77
C ASP A 156 -10.40 -6.19 -9.98
N SER A 157 -11.56 -5.75 -10.41
CA SER A 157 -12.33 -6.36 -11.49
C SER A 157 -12.07 -5.74 -12.86
N VAL A 158 -11.44 -4.56 -12.92
CA VAL A 158 -11.14 -3.90 -14.21
C VAL A 158 -10.05 -4.65 -14.98
N SER A 159 -10.10 -4.57 -16.30
CA SER A 159 -9.05 -5.11 -17.16
C SER A 159 -7.75 -4.32 -17.01
N ASP A 160 -6.62 -4.93 -17.38
CA ASP A 160 -5.32 -4.26 -17.34
C ASP A 160 -5.31 -2.99 -18.19
N ALA A 161 -5.94 -3.01 -19.37
CA ALA A 161 -6.04 -1.83 -20.23
C ALA A 161 -6.87 -0.70 -19.60
N ALA A 162 -7.96 -1.04 -18.90
CA ALA A 162 -8.77 -0.04 -18.19
C ALA A 162 -8.01 0.54 -16.99
N LEU A 163 -7.28 -0.30 -16.26
CA LEU A 163 -6.43 0.16 -15.15
C LEU A 163 -5.32 1.08 -15.66
N GLU A 164 -4.64 0.72 -16.75
CA GLU A 164 -3.59 1.55 -17.35
C GLU A 164 -4.13 2.94 -17.75
N TRP A 165 -5.34 2.97 -18.32
CA TRP A 165 -6.01 4.22 -18.63
C TRP A 165 -6.28 5.05 -17.36
N GLN A 166 -6.83 4.44 -16.29
CA GLN A 166 -7.09 5.11 -15.01
C GLN A 166 -5.80 5.65 -14.38
N VAL A 167 -4.71 4.88 -14.44
CA VAL A 167 -3.37 5.32 -13.97
C VAL A 167 -2.89 6.53 -14.78
N ALA A 168 -3.11 6.52 -16.11
CA ALA A 168 -2.72 7.64 -16.95
C ALA A 168 -3.51 8.92 -16.61
N GLU A 169 -4.82 8.81 -16.42
CA GLU A 169 -5.69 9.92 -16.02
C GLU A 169 -5.28 10.48 -14.64
N ALA A 170 -5.11 9.60 -13.65
CA ALA A 170 -4.65 10.01 -12.32
C ALA A 170 -3.29 10.72 -12.38
N TRP A 171 -2.37 10.22 -13.21
CA TRP A 171 -1.04 10.80 -13.36
C TRP A 171 -1.06 12.19 -14.00
N GLN A 172 -1.91 12.42 -15.02
CA GLN A 172 -1.98 13.72 -15.72
C GLN A 172 -2.48 14.86 -14.83
N THR A 173 -3.20 14.52 -13.76
CA THR A 173 -3.80 15.51 -12.84
C THR A 173 -2.96 15.77 -11.58
N LEU A 174 -1.73 15.23 -11.50
CA LEU A 174 -0.82 15.49 -10.39
C LEU A 174 -0.21 16.89 -10.45
N HIS A 175 -0.08 17.53 -9.30
CA HIS A 175 0.57 18.81 -9.14
C HIS A 175 1.85 18.66 -8.32
N ASN A 176 2.92 19.32 -8.78
CA ASN A 176 4.21 19.37 -8.09
C ASN A 176 4.21 20.45 -7.00
N VAL A 177 4.84 20.13 -5.88
CA VAL A 177 5.17 21.08 -4.81
C VAL A 177 6.67 21.09 -4.57
N SER A 178 7.21 22.26 -4.21
CA SER A 178 8.64 22.45 -3.96
C SER A 178 9.04 22.17 -2.51
N SER A 179 8.09 22.15 -1.58
CA SER A 179 8.32 21.89 -0.16
C SER A 179 7.13 21.21 0.47
N PHE A 180 7.41 20.42 1.49
CA PHE A 180 6.42 19.69 2.26
C PHE A 180 6.32 20.28 3.65
N ASP A 181 5.20 20.91 3.97
CA ASP A 181 4.91 21.37 5.32
C ASP A 181 3.97 20.36 6.01
N SER A 182 4.41 19.84 7.14
CA SER A 182 3.72 18.76 7.85
C SER A 182 2.41 19.17 8.52
N HIS A 183 2.10 20.46 8.57
CA HIS A 183 0.95 20.94 9.34
C HIS A 183 -0.38 20.92 8.60
N ASP A 184 -0.37 20.80 7.27
CA ASP A 184 -1.57 20.90 6.43
C ASP A 184 -1.78 19.68 5.52
N ASN A 185 -1.45 18.48 6.01
CA ASN A 185 -1.56 17.28 5.20
C ASN A 185 -3.00 16.80 5.05
N CYS A 186 -3.33 16.37 3.84
CA CYS A 186 -4.60 15.74 3.49
C CYS A 186 -4.37 14.30 3.04
N HIS A 187 -5.37 13.47 3.21
CA HIS A 187 -5.47 12.18 2.56
C HIS A 187 -6.03 12.36 1.15
N ALA A 188 -5.37 11.78 0.15
CA ALA A 188 -5.79 11.84 -1.23
C ALA A 188 -6.02 10.43 -1.80
N LEU A 189 -7.17 10.25 -2.47
CA LEU A 189 -7.51 9.06 -3.25
C LEU A 189 -8.00 9.46 -4.64
N PHE A 190 -7.69 8.67 -5.65
CA PHE A 190 -8.23 8.89 -6.98
C PHE A 190 -9.59 8.21 -7.14
N ASP A 191 -10.61 9.01 -7.43
CA ASP A 191 -11.96 8.55 -7.74
C ASP A 191 -12.02 8.12 -9.21
N THR A 192 -12.06 6.82 -9.43
CA THR A 192 -12.08 6.25 -10.79
C THR A 192 -13.44 6.38 -11.49
N VAL A 193 -14.49 6.74 -10.77
CA VAL A 193 -15.82 7.00 -11.35
C VAL A 193 -15.87 8.40 -11.94
N ASP A 194 -15.41 9.39 -11.17
CA ASP A 194 -15.40 10.80 -11.59
C ASP A 194 -14.07 11.21 -12.25
N ASN A 195 -13.07 10.31 -12.34
CA ASN A 195 -11.73 10.55 -12.87
C ASN A 195 -11.05 11.78 -12.27
N ARG A 196 -11.08 11.89 -10.96
CA ARG A 196 -10.46 13.02 -10.23
C ARG A 196 -9.91 12.62 -8.88
N TRP A 197 -8.94 13.38 -8.41
CA TRP A 197 -8.47 13.29 -7.04
C TRP A 197 -9.51 13.84 -6.06
N ARG A 198 -9.70 13.11 -4.95
CA ARG A 198 -10.50 13.51 -3.81
C ARG A 198 -9.58 13.69 -2.61
N PHE A 199 -9.87 14.68 -1.80
CA PHE A 199 -9.05 15.07 -0.67
C PHE A 199 -9.88 15.20 0.60
N ALA A 200 -9.31 14.78 1.73
CA ALA A 200 -9.86 15.04 3.04
C ALA A 200 -8.75 15.39 4.02
N ALA A 201 -9.03 16.31 4.93
CA ALA A 201 -8.14 16.56 6.05
C ALA A 201 -7.90 15.26 6.83
N THR A 202 -6.65 15.01 7.21
CA THR A 202 -6.32 13.84 8.01
C THR A 202 -5.92 14.25 9.42
N ASP A 203 -6.57 13.60 10.41
CA ASP A 203 -6.15 13.65 11.80
C ASP A 203 -5.08 12.58 12.08
N ILE A 204 -4.73 11.79 11.06
CA ILE A 204 -3.73 10.74 11.18
C ILE A 204 -2.38 11.45 11.23
N ASP A 205 -1.73 11.40 12.38
CA ASP A 205 -0.30 11.69 12.45
C ASP A 205 0.41 10.65 11.56
N ILE A 206 0.68 11.05 10.32
CA ILE A 206 1.37 10.25 9.31
C ILE A 206 2.71 9.73 9.86
N HIS A 207 3.08 10.26 10.99
CA HIS A 207 4.32 10.01 11.65
C HIS A 207 4.24 9.12 12.89
N GLN A 208 3.07 8.64 13.34
CA GLN A 208 3.02 7.73 14.50
C GLN A 208 2.60 6.30 14.15
N PRO A 209 3.42 5.27 14.49
CA PRO A 209 2.91 3.92 14.55
C PRO A 209 1.87 3.87 15.69
N HIS A 210 0.65 3.44 15.38
CA HIS A 210 -0.40 3.28 16.39
C HIS A 210 0.08 2.24 17.42
N PRO A 211 0.20 2.59 18.72
CA PRO A 211 0.78 1.67 19.72
C PRO A 211 -0.09 0.43 20.01
N GLU A 212 -1.32 0.41 19.54
CA GLU A 212 -2.25 -0.70 19.80
C GLU A 212 -2.20 -1.86 18.78
N SER A 213 -1.59 -1.67 17.62
CA SER A 213 -1.43 -2.74 16.64
C SER A 213 -0.43 -3.83 17.06
N GLN A 214 0.25 -3.65 18.22
CA GLN A 214 1.25 -4.60 18.71
C GLN A 214 0.66 -5.86 19.40
N LYS A 215 -0.65 -5.94 19.64
CA LYS A 215 -1.23 -7.05 20.46
C LYS A 215 -2.26 -7.95 19.77
N GLN A 216 -2.61 -7.73 18.51
CA GLN A 216 -3.70 -8.49 17.90
C GLN A 216 -3.30 -9.40 16.72
N GLY A 217 -2.06 -9.76 16.61
CA GLY A 217 -1.61 -10.85 15.72
C GLY A 217 -1.53 -12.20 16.41
N ALA A 218 -2.28 -12.43 17.50
CA ALA A 218 -2.28 -13.70 18.16
C ALA A 218 -3.22 -14.67 17.44
N LEU A 219 -2.61 -15.60 16.78
CA LEU A 219 -3.01 -16.93 16.37
C LEU A 219 -4.19 -17.51 17.19
N THR A 220 -5.23 -17.87 16.51
CA THR A 220 -6.06 -19.02 16.84
C THR A 220 -5.99 -20.04 15.72
#